data_a339bb641b085d3e5b70e622916ce938
#
_entry.id   a339bb641b085d3e5b70e622916ce938
#
_cell.length_a   1.000
_cell.length_b   1.000
_cell.length_c   1.000
_cell.angle_alpha   90.00
_cell.angle_beta   90.00
_cell.angle_gamma   90.00
#
_symmetry.space_group_name_H-M   'P 1'
#
loop_
_entity.id
_entity.type
_entity.pdbx_description
1 polymer ?
#
loop_
_entity_poly.entity_id
_entity_poly.type
_entity_poly.pdbx_seq_one_letter_code
_entity_poly.pdbx_strand_id
1 'polypeptide(L)'
;MRGKKLLIDLMMIFLSFLAVFCFVQNDKKLYHNQLNHNGLSETALVYQTNSNQNVQQTLQKLSRQHWDDYQIHFNLNKNVTYLYQKDFNSVLPMVSGHFFGNAAFSSEVPIVVVGQNLKDKLYVPTKQKYWKNNGNYLSVIGEIGTEDKNLSVNNHVFISTSPLAVYNDQPLSHFKIIADGPGLRGHERQLQQIFGATKVYHLVPRNSPLVGPTWIGTYGMLILALLGIIALGIVLTLLFLRINLVTASLGNLDHVMRWRRFWALLRQYTFHLVVAVVIGGVLGYVCLPVINLSRIVIFGVVTIILLMFVYGITFWHHINRKEGNI
;
A
#
# COMPACT_ATOMS: atom_id res chain seq x y z
N MET A 1 -21.65 -29.30 -24.79
CA MET A 1 -20.44 -29.39 -23.95
C MET A 1 -19.50 -28.22 -24.06
N ARG A 2 -19.20 -27.69 -25.25
CA ARG A 2 -18.35 -26.49 -25.45
C ARG A 2 -18.87 -25.26 -24.67
N GLY A 3 -20.19 -25.01 -24.65
CA GLY A 3 -20.78 -23.88 -23.93
C GLY A 3 -20.57 -23.94 -22.41
N LYS A 4 -20.54 -25.12 -21.77
CA LYS A 4 -20.29 -25.24 -20.32
C LYS A 4 -18.84 -24.93 -19.97
N LYS A 5 -17.86 -25.28 -20.81
CA LYS A 5 -16.45 -24.90 -20.61
C LYS A 5 -16.24 -23.40 -20.78
N LEU A 6 -16.84 -22.82 -21.81
CA LEU A 6 -16.80 -21.38 -22.05
C LEU A 6 -17.38 -20.56 -20.87
N LEU A 7 -18.47 -21.07 -20.26
CA LEU A 7 -19.02 -20.42 -19.06
C LEU A 7 -18.04 -20.46 -17.89
N ILE A 8 -17.35 -21.61 -17.68
CA ILE A 8 -16.32 -21.71 -16.62
C ILE A 8 -15.15 -20.76 -16.91
N ASP A 9 -14.70 -20.68 -18.17
CA ASP A 9 -13.62 -19.75 -18.55
C ASP A 9 -14.02 -18.30 -18.29
N LEU A 10 -15.24 -17.88 -18.63
CA LEU A 10 -15.76 -16.56 -18.32
C LEU A 10 -15.82 -16.29 -16.82
N MET A 11 -16.25 -17.28 -16.02
CA MET A 11 -16.25 -17.15 -14.56
C MET A 11 -14.84 -17.02 -13.99
N MET A 12 -13.87 -17.78 -14.53
CA MET A 12 -12.46 -17.67 -14.14
C MET A 12 -11.87 -16.28 -14.48
N ILE A 13 -12.19 -15.73 -15.67
CA ILE A 13 -11.81 -14.36 -16.07
C ILE A 13 -12.39 -13.36 -15.07
N PHE A 14 -13.67 -13.51 -14.74
CA PHE A 14 -14.34 -12.63 -13.77
C PHE A 14 -13.71 -12.72 -12.37
N LEU A 15 -13.37 -13.91 -11.88
CA LEU A 15 -12.68 -14.08 -10.60
C LEU A 15 -11.29 -13.44 -10.60
N SER A 16 -10.55 -13.55 -11.70
CA SER A 16 -9.25 -12.89 -11.84
C SER A 16 -9.38 -11.35 -11.82
N PHE A 17 -10.36 -10.82 -12.55
CA PHE A 17 -10.70 -9.39 -12.50
C PHE A 17 -11.08 -8.94 -11.08
N LEU A 18 -11.91 -9.73 -10.39
CA LEU A 18 -12.34 -9.44 -9.02
C LEU A 18 -11.18 -9.43 -8.04
N ALA A 19 -10.18 -10.31 -8.22
CA ALA A 19 -8.96 -10.29 -7.42
C ALA A 19 -8.20 -8.95 -7.57
N VAL A 20 -8.01 -8.47 -8.82
CA VAL A 20 -7.40 -7.16 -9.09
C VAL A 20 -8.20 -6.05 -8.40
N PHE A 21 -9.53 -6.08 -8.51
CA PHE A 21 -10.40 -5.10 -7.87
C PHE A 21 -10.22 -5.09 -6.34
N CYS A 22 -10.12 -6.26 -5.69
CA CYS A 22 -9.87 -6.34 -4.24
C CYS A 22 -8.52 -5.70 -3.84
N PHE A 23 -7.45 -5.95 -4.61
CA PHE A 23 -6.15 -5.31 -4.37
C PHE A 23 -6.24 -3.79 -4.51
N VAL A 24 -6.85 -3.29 -5.59
CA VAL A 24 -7.00 -1.85 -5.83
C VAL A 24 -7.82 -1.17 -4.73
N GLN A 25 -8.91 -1.80 -4.25
CA GLN A 25 -9.70 -1.24 -3.15
C GLN A 25 -8.89 -1.18 -1.84
N ASN A 26 -8.08 -2.19 -1.57
CA ASN A 26 -7.20 -2.17 -0.40
C ASN A 26 -6.11 -1.09 -0.51
N ASP A 27 -5.48 -0.96 -1.67
CA ASP A 27 -4.46 0.07 -1.91
C ASP A 27 -5.07 1.48 -1.80
N LYS A 28 -6.28 1.71 -2.32
CA LYS A 28 -7.02 2.97 -2.13
C LYS A 28 -7.29 3.26 -0.66
N LYS A 29 -7.70 2.26 0.12
CA LYS A 29 -7.93 2.42 1.56
C LYS A 29 -6.64 2.80 2.29
N LEU A 30 -5.52 2.14 1.99
CA LEU A 30 -4.22 2.46 2.57
C LEU A 30 -3.78 3.88 2.23
N TYR A 31 -3.91 4.26 0.97
CA TYR A 31 -3.61 5.61 0.51
C TYR A 31 -4.46 6.67 1.21
N HIS A 32 -5.77 6.43 1.32
CA HIS A 32 -6.68 7.33 2.04
C HIS A 32 -6.30 7.48 3.52
N ASN A 33 -5.90 6.38 4.18
CA ASN A 33 -5.39 6.42 5.55
C ASN A 33 -4.12 7.27 5.67
N GLN A 34 -3.18 7.14 4.72
CA GLN A 34 -1.97 7.98 4.68
C GLN A 34 -2.32 9.47 4.53
N LEU A 35 -3.27 9.81 3.66
CA LEU A 35 -3.72 11.19 3.49
C LEU A 35 -4.36 11.76 4.77
N ASN A 36 -5.11 10.94 5.50
CA ASN A 36 -5.67 11.32 6.81
C ASN A 36 -4.59 11.53 7.89
N HIS A 37 -3.44 10.88 7.73
CA HIS A 37 -2.28 11.06 8.60
C HIS A 37 -1.22 12.01 8.01
N ASN A 38 -1.62 12.89 7.07
CA ASN A 38 -0.72 13.87 6.44
C ASN A 38 0.51 13.25 5.77
N GLY A 39 0.34 12.11 5.09
CA GLY A 39 1.41 11.40 4.37
C GLY A 39 2.20 10.40 5.22
N LEU A 40 1.87 10.25 6.50
CA LEU A 40 2.51 9.27 7.39
C LEU A 40 1.93 7.88 7.21
N SER A 41 2.79 6.87 7.31
CA SER A 41 2.38 5.47 7.27
C SER A 41 1.77 5.00 8.60
N GLU A 42 1.09 3.86 8.57
CA GLU A 42 0.56 3.23 9.81
C GLU A 42 1.67 2.72 10.74
N THR A 43 2.89 2.59 10.23
CA THR A 43 4.07 2.15 11.02
C THR A 43 4.82 3.30 11.68
N ALA A 44 4.43 4.54 11.41
CA ALA A 44 5.05 5.73 11.97
C ALA A 44 5.08 5.70 13.51
N LEU A 45 6.17 6.19 14.09
CA LEU A 45 6.39 6.25 15.53
C LEU A 45 6.30 7.67 16.04
N VAL A 46 5.59 7.83 17.13
CA VAL A 46 5.48 9.11 17.86
C VAL A 46 6.47 9.13 19.01
N TYR A 47 7.25 10.19 19.07
CA TYR A 47 8.24 10.44 20.12
C TYR A 47 7.78 11.61 20.98
N GLN A 48 7.49 11.33 22.25
CA GLN A 48 7.14 12.37 23.22
C GLN A 48 8.39 12.74 24.01
N THR A 49 8.74 14.02 24.02
CA THR A 49 9.93 14.54 24.68
C THR A 49 9.64 15.77 25.53
N ASN A 50 10.41 15.93 26.58
CA ASN A 50 10.47 17.16 27.39
C ASN A 50 11.82 17.87 27.18
N SER A 51 12.54 17.56 26.12
CA SER A 51 13.85 18.14 25.83
C SER A 51 13.74 19.63 25.46
N ASN A 52 14.65 20.41 26.01
CA ASN A 52 14.81 21.83 25.65
C ASN A 52 15.68 22.04 24.40
N GLN A 53 16.15 20.96 23.74
CA GLN A 53 16.82 21.10 22.45
C GLN A 53 15.85 21.70 21.43
N ASN A 54 16.35 22.53 20.53
CA ASN A 54 15.56 23.04 19.41
C ASN A 54 15.59 22.06 18.21
N VAL A 55 14.70 22.30 17.25
CA VAL A 55 14.59 21.47 16.03
C VAL A 55 15.91 21.46 15.26
N GLN A 56 16.59 22.61 15.13
CA GLN A 56 17.85 22.74 14.40
C GLN A 56 18.95 21.85 14.97
N GLN A 57 19.17 21.92 16.30
CA GLN A 57 20.17 21.07 16.97
C GLN A 57 19.90 19.59 16.78
N THR A 58 18.63 19.23 16.80
CA THR A 58 18.19 17.84 16.58
C THR A 58 18.46 17.39 15.15
N LEU A 59 18.15 18.23 14.17
CA LEU A 59 18.43 17.95 12.75
C LEU A 59 19.92 17.87 12.44
N GLN A 60 20.76 18.67 13.12
CA GLN A 60 22.22 18.55 13.02
C GLN A 60 22.73 17.20 13.52
N LYS A 61 22.14 16.63 14.58
CA LYS A 61 22.46 15.27 15.05
C LYS A 61 21.98 14.21 14.07
N LEU A 62 20.79 14.38 13.49
CA LEU A 62 20.22 13.47 12.51
C LEU A 62 21.00 13.49 11.18
N SER A 63 21.43 14.65 10.71
CA SER A 63 22.18 14.78 9.46
C SER A 63 23.55 14.06 9.49
N ARG A 64 24.11 13.85 10.68
CA ARG A 64 25.34 13.07 10.89
C ARG A 64 25.12 11.56 10.78
N GLN A 65 23.86 11.10 10.82
CA GLN A 65 23.51 9.70 10.61
C GLN A 65 23.46 9.43 9.10
N HIS A 66 23.95 8.28 8.69
CA HIS A 66 23.94 7.86 7.28
C HIS A 66 22.65 7.08 6.94
N TRP A 67 21.51 7.60 7.43
CA TRP A 67 20.19 7.03 7.15
C TRP A 67 19.55 7.79 5.98
N ASP A 68 18.86 7.09 5.13
CA ASP A 68 18.13 7.61 3.98
C ASP A 68 16.72 7.05 3.97
N ASP A 69 15.84 7.50 3.09
CA ASP A 69 14.46 7.07 2.91
C ASP A 69 13.62 7.21 4.19
N TYR A 70 13.60 8.44 4.73
CA TYR A 70 12.80 8.76 5.91
C TYR A 70 12.27 10.20 5.93
N GLN A 71 11.23 10.40 6.74
CA GLN A 71 10.66 11.70 7.06
C GLN A 71 10.43 11.89 8.55
N ILE A 72 10.55 13.13 9.02
CA ILE A 72 10.29 13.52 10.40
C ILE A 72 9.36 14.72 10.40
N HIS A 73 8.24 14.57 11.07
CA HIS A 73 7.23 15.57 11.27
C HIS A 73 7.36 16.16 12.68
N PHE A 74 7.66 17.43 12.79
CA PHE A 74 7.58 18.21 14.03
C PHE A 74 6.25 18.96 14.03
N ASN A 75 5.21 18.33 14.54
CA ASN A 75 3.86 18.90 14.54
C ASN A 75 3.72 19.94 15.65
N LEU A 76 3.62 21.21 15.27
CA LEU A 76 3.38 22.33 16.20
C LEU A 76 1.94 22.29 16.72
N ASN A 77 1.00 21.98 15.83
CA ASN A 77 -0.42 21.80 16.13
C ASN A 77 -1.04 20.81 15.12
N LYS A 78 -2.38 20.69 15.13
CA LYS A 78 -3.08 19.76 14.24
C LYS A 78 -2.90 20.07 12.75
N ASN A 79 -2.61 21.32 12.40
CA ASN A 79 -2.64 21.80 11.02
C ASN A 79 -1.29 22.30 10.51
N VAL A 80 -0.25 22.39 11.35
CA VAL A 80 1.06 22.91 10.96
C VAL A 80 2.15 21.94 11.38
N THR A 81 2.93 21.52 10.39
CA THR A 81 4.06 20.62 10.56
C THR A 81 5.33 21.22 9.97
N TYR A 82 6.40 21.26 10.75
CA TYR A 82 7.74 21.42 10.21
C TYR A 82 8.25 20.04 9.77
N LEU A 83 8.54 19.93 8.46
CA LEU A 83 8.88 18.69 7.82
C LEU A 83 10.36 18.64 7.49
N TYR A 84 11.00 17.53 7.83
CA TYR A 84 12.33 17.16 7.37
C TYR A 84 12.27 15.81 6.67
N GLN A 85 12.90 15.70 5.49
CA GLN A 85 12.98 14.45 4.73
C GLN A 85 14.41 14.25 4.23
N LYS A 86 14.81 12.99 4.07
CA LYS A 86 16.04 12.61 3.40
C LYS A 86 15.76 11.43 2.47
N ASP A 87 15.92 11.70 1.17
CA ASP A 87 15.70 10.74 0.06
C ASP A 87 14.34 10.01 0.12
N PHE A 88 13.34 10.69 0.70
CA PHE A 88 11.99 10.14 0.88
C PHE A 88 11.03 10.68 -0.19
N ASN A 89 10.29 9.78 -0.84
CA ASN A 89 9.28 10.15 -1.82
C ASN A 89 7.91 10.32 -1.14
N SER A 90 7.43 11.56 -1.08
CA SER A 90 6.11 11.86 -0.56
C SER A 90 5.02 11.35 -1.52
N VAL A 91 3.97 10.74 -0.95
CA VAL A 91 2.77 10.28 -1.68
C VAL A 91 1.65 11.31 -1.71
N LEU A 92 1.90 12.54 -1.25
CA LEU A 92 0.89 13.58 -1.15
C LEU A 92 0.48 14.12 -2.53
N PRO A 93 -0.82 14.19 -2.84
CA PRO A 93 -1.31 14.62 -4.16
C PRO A 93 -1.21 16.13 -4.31
N MET A 94 -0.59 16.59 -5.39
CA MET A 94 -0.44 18.00 -5.70
C MET A 94 -1.55 18.48 -6.62
N VAL A 95 -2.18 19.61 -6.25
CA VAL A 95 -3.15 20.34 -7.10
C VAL A 95 -2.43 21.35 -7.97
N SER A 96 -1.42 22.03 -7.41
CA SER A 96 -0.59 22.98 -8.14
C SER A 96 0.83 23.03 -7.58
N GLY A 97 1.80 23.43 -8.40
CA GLY A 97 3.20 23.47 -8.00
C GLY A 97 3.81 22.10 -7.78
N HIS A 98 4.72 21.98 -6.84
CA HIS A 98 5.41 20.73 -6.51
C HIS A 98 5.60 20.59 -5.00
N PHE A 99 5.82 19.35 -4.54
CA PHE A 99 6.23 19.08 -3.16
C PHE A 99 7.72 19.37 -2.97
N PHE A 100 8.20 19.29 -1.74
CA PHE A 100 9.59 19.54 -1.40
C PHE A 100 10.52 18.55 -2.10
N GLY A 101 11.56 19.09 -2.75
CA GLY A 101 12.72 18.29 -3.17
C GLY A 101 13.81 18.30 -2.10
N ASN A 102 14.85 17.48 -2.24
CA ASN A 102 15.96 17.36 -1.28
C ASN A 102 16.63 18.69 -0.95
N ALA A 103 16.70 19.62 -1.92
CA ALA A 103 17.25 20.97 -1.71
C ALA A 103 16.51 21.79 -0.65
N ALA A 104 15.20 21.55 -0.46
CA ALA A 104 14.42 22.25 0.57
C ALA A 104 14.87 21.91 2.00
N PHE A 105 15.46 20.72 2.19
CA PHE A 105 15.93 20.21 3.48
C PHE A 105 17.41 20.50 3.76
N SER A 106 18.07 21.22 2.87
CA SER A 106 19.44 21.77 3.04
C SER A 106 19.47 23.29 2.90
N SER A 107 18.31 23.95 2.79
CA SER A 107 18.19 25.41 2.67
C SER A 107 18.11 26.08 4.04
N GLU A 108 18.66 27.28 4.14
CA GLU A 108 18.50 28.16 5.32
C GLU A 108 17.09 28.77 5.38
N VAL A 109 16.47 28.98 4.21
CA VAL A 109 15.17 29.62 4.09
C VAL A 109 14.09 28.55 3.96
N PRO A 110 13.11 28.47 4.88
CA PRO A 110 12.00 27.55 4.79
C PRO A 110 11.04 27.95 3.66
N ILE A 111 10.51 26.94 3.00
CA ILE A 111 9.44 27.05 1.99
C ILE A 111 8.23 26.26 2.45
N VAL A 112 7.08 26.54 1.85
CA VAL A 112 5.79 26.03 2.34
C VAL A 112 5.02 25.32 1.23
N VAL A 113 4.36 24.24 1.62
CA VAL A 113 3.31 23.59 0.83
C VAL A 113 2.04 23.60 1.67
N VAL A 114 0.91 24.03 1.09
CA VAL A 114 -0.34 24.22 1.80
C VAL A 114 -1.45 23.32 1.27
N GLY A 115 -2.39 22.95 2.14
CA GLY A 115 -3.62 22.28 1.74
C GLY A 115 -4.55 23.22 0.98
N GLN A 116 -5.23 22.69 -0.03
CA GLN A 116 -6.09 23.47 -0.96
C GLN A 116 -7.19 24.29 -0.26
N ASN A 117 -7.68 23.85 0.91
CA ASN A 117 -8.70 24.59 1.67
C ASN A 117 -8.14 25.86 2.31
N LEU A 118 -6.83 26.05 2.32
CA LEU A 118 -6.16 27.20 2.92
C LEU A 118 -5.76 28.28 1.89
N LYS A 119 -6.04 28.07 0.60
CA LYS A 119 -5.66 28.98 -0.49
C LYS A 119 -6.14 30.42 -0.25
N ASP A 120 -7.34 30.61 0.32
CA ASP A 120 -7.93 31.92 0.58
C ASP A 120 -7.28 32.67 1.76
N LYS A 121 -6.43 31.97 2.54
CA LYS A 121 -5.64 32.55 3.66
C LYS A 121 -4.24 32.98 3.23
N LEU A 122 -3.88 32.76 1.98
CA LEU A 122 -2.56 33.10 1.45
C LEU A 122 -2.50 34.60 1.14
N TYR A 123 -1.34 35.20 1.43
CA TYR A 123 -1.03 36.56 0.98
C TYR A 123 -0.47 36.50 -0.44
N VAL A 124 -1.11 37.18 -1.38
CA VAL A 124 -0.77 37.17 -2.80
C VAL A 124 -0.60 38.62 -3.32
N PRO A 125 0.57 39.25 -3.07
CA PRO A 125 0.81 40.62 -3.49
C PRO A 125 0.96 40.77 -5.02
N THR A 126 1.47 39.74 -5.68
CA THR A 126 1.65 39.67 -7.14
C THR A 126 1.29 38.27 -7.66
N LYS A 127 2.25 37.56 -8.27
CA LYS A 127 2.07 36.16 -8.73
C LYS A 127 2.52 35.13 -7.69
N GLN A 128 3.38 35.54 -6.74
CA GLN A 128 3.90 34.66 -5.70
C GLN A 128 2.94 34.62 -4.51
N LYS A 129 2.68 33.42 -4.02
CA LYS A 129 1.85 33.15 -2.83
C LYS A 129 2.74 33.01 -1.61
N TYR A 130 2.28 33.56 -0.49
CA TYR A 130 2.99 33.52 0.78
C TYR A 130 2.07 33.04 1.91
N TRP A 131 2.66 32.25 2.80
CA TRP A 131 2.04 31.84 4.06
C TRP A 131 2.59 32.73 5.19
N LYS A 132 1.72 33.36 5.97
CA LYS A 132 2.14 34.17 7.12
C LYS A 132 2.32 33.26 8.34
N ASN A 133 3.55 33.16 8.84
CA ASN A 133 3.91 32.37 10.02
C ASN A 133 4.69 33.23 11.02
N ASN A 134 4.14 33.46 12.22
CA ASN A 134 4.78 34.26 13.29
C ASN A 134 5.36 35.60 12.80
N GLY A 135 4.63 36.35 11.99
CA GLY A 135 5.05 37.63 11.44
C GLY A 135 5.88 37.55 10.16
N ASN A 136 6.43 36.40 9.81
CA ASN A 136 7.23 36.18 8.60
C ASN A 136 6.36 35.69 7.44
N TYR A 137 6.72 36.04 6.21
CA TYR A 137 6.08 35.59 4.99
C TYR A 137 6.94 34.52 4.32
N LEU A 138 6.48 33.27 4.33
CA LEU A 138 7.17 32.14 3.74
C LEU A 138 6.62 31.85 2.34
N SER A 139 7.50 31.62 1.36
CA SER A 139 7.11 31.33 -0.01
C SER A 139 6.37 30.00 -0.13
N VAL A 140 5.18 30.03 -0.72
CA VAL A 140 4.39 28.82 -1.04
C VAL A 140 4.82 28.30 -2.41
N ILE A 141 5.26 27.05 -2.48
CA ILE A 141 5.75 26.41 -3.70
C ILE A 141 4.75 25.42 -4.30
N GLY A 142 3.74 25.01 -3.54
CA GLY A 142 2.73 24.08 -4.01
C GLY A 142 1.51 24.01 -3.12
N GLU A 143 0.44 23.45 -3.69
CA GLU A 143 -0.82 23.19 -3.02
C GLU A 143 -1.15 21.71 -3.09
N ILE A 144 -1.43 21.10 -1.93
CA ILE A 144 -1.88 19.72 -1.80
C ILE A 144 -3.39 19.69 -1.78
N GLY A 145 -3.99 18.72 -2.45
CA GLY A 145 -5.44 18.59 -2.40
C GLY A 145 -5.96 17.29 -2.97
N THR A 146 -7.13 16.92 -2.47
CA THR A 146 -7.92 15.79 -2.93
C THR A 146 -9.35 16.22 -3.18
N GLU A 147 -10.09 15.45 -3.98
CA GLU A 147 -11.53 15.69 -4.19
C GLU A 147 -12.32 15.62 -2.87
N ASP A 148 -11.92 14.74 -1.95
CA ASP A 148 -12.51 14.67 -0.61
C ASP A 148 -11.98 15.80 0.28
N LYS A 149 -12.76 16.89 0.36
CA LYS A 149 -12.42 18.09 1.12
C LYS A 149 -12.27 17.86 2.63
N ASN A 150 -12.77 16.74 3.17
CA ASN A 150 -12.75 16.43 4.60
C ASN A 150 -11.40 15.85 5.05
N LEU A 151 -10.55 15.42 4.12
CA LEU A 151 -9.24 14.88 4.46
C LEU A 151 -8.37 15.92 5.16
N SER A 152 -7.65 15.50 6.21
CA SER A 152 -6.86 16.39 7.04
C SER A 152 -5.77 17.11 6.24
N VAL A 153 -5.21 16.47 5.24
CA VAL A 153 -4.18 17.02 4.36
C VAL A 153 -4.62 18.30 3.62
N ASN A 154 -5.91 18.42 3.29
CA ASN A 154 -6.46 19.60 2.63
C ASN A 154 -6.48 20.87 3.51
N ASN A 155 -6.35 20.70 4.84
CA ASN A 155 -6.31 21.77 5.83
C ASN A 155 -4.94 21.90 6.50
N HIS A 156 -3.90 21.27 5.93
CA HIS A 156 -2.60 21.17 6.54
C HIS A 156 -1.57 22.09 5.89
N VAL A 157 -0.63 22.58 6.68
CA VAL A 157 0.51 23.39 6.24
C VAL A 157 1.80 22.64 6.54
N PHE A 158 2.57 22.36 5.51
CA PHE A 158 3.91 21.82 5.66
C PHE A 158 4.93 22.93 5.45
N ILE A 159 5.85 23.08 6.38
CA ILE A 159 6.96 24.04 6.33
C ILE A 159 8.23 23.20 6.28
N SER A 160 9.07 23.39 5.26
CA SER A 160 10.36 22.70 5.22
C SER A 160 11.25 23.18 6.36
N THR A 161 12.01 22.27 6.95
CA THR A 161 13.04 22.63 7.92
C THR A 161 14.34 21.89 7.60
N SER A 162 15.46 22.46 8.00
CA SER A 162 16.80 21.93 7.71
C SER A 162 17.73 22.12 8.92
N PRO A 163 18.87 21.41 8.95
CA PRO A 163 19.93 21.67 9.95
C PRO A 163 20.48 23.10 9.92
N LEU A 164 20.27 23.84 8.83
CA LEU A 164 20.75 25.20 8.61
C LEU A 164 19.67 26.26 8.87
N ALA A 165 18.40 25.87 9.01
CA ALA A 165 17.28 26.80 9.16
C ALA A 165 17.32 27.53 10.53
N VAL A 166 17.42 28.84 10.50
CA VAL A 166 17.59 29.70 11.70
C VAL A 166 16.26 30.01 12.41
N TYR A 167 15.13 29.75 11.76
CA TYR A 167 13.82 30.26 12.19
C TYR A 167 13.08 29.41 13.24
N ASN A 168 13.68 28.35 13.76
CA ASN A 168 12.96 27.43 14.64
C ASN A 168 13.68 27.20 15.98
N ASP A 169 13.69 28.24 16.82
CA ASP A 169 14.28 28.22 18.17
C ASP A 169 13.38 27.55 19.21
N GLN A 170 12.18 27.08 18.81
CA GLN A 170 11.26 26.46 19.75
C GLN A 170 11.81 25.11 20.24
N PRO A 171 11.68 24.81 21.55
CA PRO A 171 12.13 23.56 22.11
C PRO A 171 11.29 22.37 21.60
N LEU A 172 11.91 21.21 21.49
CA LEU A 172 11.25 19.98 21.03
C LEU A 172 10.00 19.61 21.84
N SER A 173 9.97 19.99 23.11
CA SER A 173 8.82 19.78 24.01
C SER A 173 7.52 20.42 23.52
N HIS A 174 7.59 21.41 22.64
CA HIS A 174 6.40 22.04 22.03
C HIS A 174 5.85 21.26 20.83
N PHE A 175 6.58 20.25 20.36
CA PHE A 175 6.20 19.50 19.16
C PHE A 175 5.79 18.06 19.50
N LYS A 176 4.79 17.58 18.78
CA LYS A 176 4.56 16.16 18.64
C LYS A 176 5.47 15.67 17.50
N ILE A 177 6.52 14.92 17.84
CA ILE A 177 7.49 14.43 16.86
C ILE A 177 7.02 13.07 16.34
N ILE A 178 6.98 12.93 15.02
CA ILE A 178 6.61 11.66 14.37
C ILE A 178 7.69 11.34 13.35
N ALA A 179 8.25 10.13 13.45
CA ALA A 179 9.25 9.62 12.52
C ALA A 179 8.67 8.46 11.72
N ASP A 180 8.90 8.48 10.41
CA ASP A 180 8.35 7.52 9.47
C ASP A 180 9.35 7.26 8.33
N GLY A 181 9.33 6.05 7.80
CA GLY A 181 10.13 5.65 6.66
C GLY A 181 10.87 4.34 6.87
N PRO A 182 11.13 3.60 5.77
CA PRO A 182 11.84 2.32 5.83
C PRO A 182 13.24 2.43 6.40
N GLY A 183 13.94 3.55 6.13
CA GLY A 183 15.32 3.79 6.58
C GLY A 183 15.48 3.97 8.09
N LEU A 184 14.37 4.12 8.83
CA LEU A 184 14.42 4.24 10.29
C LEU A 184 14.19 2.92 11.03
N ARG A 185 13.92 1.83 10.31
CA ARG A 185 13.70 0.52 10.92
C ARG A 185 14.97 0.02 11.60
N GLY A 186 14.83 -0.37 12.88
CA GLY A 186 15.95 -0.79 13.70
C GLY A 186 16.74 0.34 14.37
N HIS A 187 16.40 1.61 14.07
CA HIS A 187 17.06 2.79 14.64
C HIS A 187 16.19 3.51 15.70
N GLU A 188 15.11 2.87 16.17
CA GLU A 188 14.13 3.48 17.09
C GLU A 188 14.77 3.96 18.39
N ARG A 189 15.72 3.19 18.96
CA ARG A 189 16.46 3.54 20.18
C ARG A 189 17.38 4.74 19.97
N GLN A 190 18.05 4.82 18.83
CA GLN A 190 18.92 5.93 18.48
C GLN A 190 18.11 7.21 18.28
N LEU A 191 16.96 7.12 17.60
CA LEU A 191 16.01 8.25 17.47
C LEU A 191 15.50 8.69 18.82
N GLN A 192 15.17 7.78 19.72
CA GLN A 192 14.75 8.10 21.08
C GLN A 192 15.81 8.91 21.83
N GLN A 193 17.09 8.55 21.70
CA GLN A 193 18.21 9.29 22.29
C GLN A 193 18.39 10.67 21.63
N ILE A 194 18.34 10.74 20.29
CA ILE A 194 18.49 12.00 19.53
C ILE A 194 17.39 13.02 19.92
N PHE A 195 16.14 12.56 20.05
CA PHE A 195 15.02 13.41 20.46
C PHE A 195 14.95 13.63 21.98
N GLY A 196 15.73 12.91 22.78
CA GLY A 196 15.56 12.90 24.24
C GLY A 196 14.15 12.46 24.64
N ALA A 197 13.59 11.48 23.91
CA ALA A 197 12.20 11.10 24.11
C ALA A 197 12.02 10.19 25.32
N THR A 198 11.02 10.53 26.13
CA THR A 198 10.64 9.77 27.34
C THR A 198 9.68 8.63 27.03
N LYS A 199 8.87 8.77 25.97
CA LYS A 199 7.90 7.77 25.51
C LYS A 199 7.95 7.65 23.99
N VAL A 200 7.82 6.40 23.50
CA VAL A 200 7.70 6.07 22.08
C VAL A 200 6.50 5.16 21.91
N TYR A 201 5.64 5.49 20.96
CA TYR A 201 4.45 4.70 20.64
C TYR A 201 4.09 4.81 19.17
N HIS A 202 3.32 3.85 18.65
CA HIS A 202 2.86 3.89 17.27
C HIS A 202 1.83 5.00 17.04
N LEU A 203 1.91 5.69 15.90
CA LEU A 203 0.92 6.70 15.49
C LEU A 203 -0.48 6.09 15.45
N VAL A 204 -0.60 4.91 14.87
CA VAL A 204 -1.82 4.10 14.89
C VAL A 204 -1.66 3.00 15.95
N PRO A 205 -2.50 2.99 17.00
CA PRO A 205 -2.40 1.99 18.07
C PRO A 205 -2.52 0.57 17.51
N ARG A 206 -1.54 -0.28 17.78
CA ARG A 206 -1.54 -1.69 17.30
C ARG A 206 -2.61 -2.57 17.95
N ASN A 207 -3.10 -2.18 19.11
CA ASN A 207 -4.09 -2.94 19.87
C ASN A 207 -5.27 -2.04 20.18
N SER A 208 -6.19 -1.91 19.25
CA SER A 208 -7.55 -1.48 19.61
C SER A 208 -8.31 -2.72 20.06
N PRO A 209 -8.92 -2.75 21.26
CA PRO A 209 -9.69 -3.89 21.72
C PRO A 209 -10.89 -4.24 20.82
N LEU A 210 -11.27 -3.33 19.92
CA LEU A 210 -12.37 -3.50 18.96
C LEU A 210 -11.91 -3.99 17.57
N VAL A 211 -10.63 -3.95 17.23
CA VAL A 211 -10.15 -4.17 15.84
C VAL A 211 -9.11 -5.30 15.73
N GLY A 212 -8.61 -5.85 16.85
CA GLY A 212 -7.55 -6.87 16.82
C GLY A 212 -6.19 -6.32 16.38
N PRO A 213 -5.22 -7.20 16.01
CA PRO A 213 -3.94 -6.78 15.47
C PRO A 213 -4.12 -5.89 14.23
N THR A 214 -3.37 -4.81 14.11
CA THR A 214 -3.51 -3.80 13.04
C THR A 214 -3.46 -4.38 11.62
N TRP A 215 -2.68 -5.45 11.41
CA TRP A 215 -2.63 -6.13 10.11
C TRP A 215 -3.96 -6.80 9.73
N ILE A 216 -4.74 -7.30 10.71
CA ILE A 216 -6.09 -7.84 10.46
C ILE A 216 -7.04 -6.70 10.08
N GLY A 217 -6.98 -5.56 10.76
CA GLY A 217 -7.78 -4.39 10.41
C GLY A 217 -7.47 -3.85 9.02
N THR A 218 -6.19 -3.90 8.65
CA THR A 218 -5.69 -3.38 7.37
C THR A 218 -5.91 -4.35 6.22
N TYR A 219 -5.57 -5.63 6.41
CA TYR A 219 -5.58 -6.64 5.34
C TYR A 219 -6.62 -7.74 5.51
N GLY A 220 -7.32 -7.82 6.64
CA GLY A 220 -8.25 -8.92 6.94
C GLY A 220 -9.35 -9.08 5.91
N MET A 221 -9.99 -7.98 5.48
CA MET A 221 -11.01 -7.99 4.43
C MET A 221 -10.43 -8.41 3.08
N LEU A 222 -9.22 -7.97 2.74
CA LEU A 222 -8.53 -8.40 1.52
C LEU A 222 -8.26 -9.91 1.56
N ILE A 223 -7.67 -10.41 2.65
CA ILE A 223 -7.35 -11.83 2.82
C ILE A 223 -8.62 -12.69 2.71
N LEU A 224 -9.71 -12.29 3.39
CA LEU A 224 -10.98 -12.99 3.35
C LEU A 224 -11.57 -13.02 1.94
N ALA A 225 -11.53 -11.90 1.21
CA ALA A 225 -11.99 -11.82 -0.17
C ALA A 225 -11.15 -12.72 -1.11
N LEU A 226 -9.81 -12.69 -0.97
CA LEU A 226 -8.92 -13.52 -1.78
C LEU A 226 -9.10 -15.02 -1.48
N LEU A 227 -9.31 -15.40 -0.22
CA LEU A 227 -9.65 -16.78 0.15
C LEU A 227 -10.98 -17.21 -0.47
N GLY A 228 -11.98 -16.35 -0.48
CA GLY A 228 -13.25 -16.58 -1.17
C GLY A 228 -13.08 -16.80 -2.68
N ILE A 229 -12.25 -16.00 -3.33
CA ILE A 229 -11.91 -16.13 -4.75
C ILE A 229 -11.21 -17.45 -5.02
N ILE A 230 -10.24 -17.85 -4.19
CA ILE A 230 -9.56 -19.14 -4.30
C ILE A 230 -10.56 -20.30 -4.12
N ALA A 231 -11.44 -20.24 -3.13
CA ALA A 231 -12.45 -21.26 -2.89
C ALA A 231 -13.39 -21.43 -4.09
N LEU A 232 -13.88 -20.32 -4.67
CA LEU A 232 -14.68 -20.36 -5.90
C LEU A 232 -13.86 -20.90 -7.09
N GLY A 233 -12.58 -20.53 -7.20
CA GLY A 233 -11.67 -21.08 -8.20
C GLY A 233 -11.52 -22.60 -8.09
N ILE A 234 -11.43 -23.14 -6.86
CA ILE A 234 -11.39 -24.58 -6.61
C ILE A 234 -12.69 -25.24 -7.09
N VAL A 235 -13.86 -24.65 -6.76
CA VAL A 235 -15.16 -25.20 -7.23
C VAL A 235 -15.23 -25.23 -8.75
N LEU A 236 -14.82 -24.16 -9.44
CA LEU A 236 -14.80 -24.13 -10.90
C LEU A 236 -13.82 -25.15 -11.49
N THR A 237 -12.67 -25.35 -10.85
CA THR A 237 -11.68 -26.38 -11.22
C THR A 237 -12.29 -27.77 -11.13
N LEU A 238 -13.01 -28.08 -10.05
CA LEU A 238 -13.69 -29.35 -9.86
C LEU A 238 -14.82 -29.57 -10.90
N LEU A 239 -15.56 -28.51 -11.21
CA LEU A 239 -16.58 -28.57 -12.27
C LEU A 239 -15.97 -28.81 -13.65
N PHE A 240 -14.85 -28.13 -13.97
CA PHE A 240 -14.12 -28.34 -15.22
C PHE A 240 -13.60 -29.78 -15.32
N LEU A 241 -13.04 -30.31 -14.24
CA LEU A 241 -12.59 -31.70 -14.16
C LEU A 241 -13.75 -32.67 -14.39
N ARG A 242 -14.90 -32.45 -13.73
CA ARG A 242 -16.09 -33.31 -13.89
C ARG A 242 -16.57 -33.36 -15.35
N ILE A 243 -16.59 -32.23 -16.05
CA ILE A 243 -16.95 -32.16 -17.47
C ILE A 243 -15.95 -32.96 -18.32
N ASN A 244 -14.66 -32.86 -18.01
CA ASN A 244 -13.63 -33.60 -18.72
C ASN A 244 -13.71 -35.14 -18.48
N LEU A 245 -14.00 -35.55 -17.24
CA LEU A 245 -14.12 -36.99 -16.89
C LEU A 245 -15.35 -37.65 -17.53
N VAL A 246 -16.46 -36.93 -17.65
CA VAL A 246 -17.67 -37.42 -18.34
C VAL A 246 -17.40 -37.60 -19.83
N THR A 247 -16.54 -36.77 -20.44
CA THR A 247 -16.19 -36.88 -21.88
C THR A 247 -15.08 -37.86 -22.16
N ALA A 248 -14.26 -38.22 -21.19
CA ALA A 248 -13.18 -39.16 -21.34
C ALA A 248 -13.63 -40.51 -20.79
N SER A 249 -14.13 -41.42 -21.63
CA SER A 249 -14.43 -42.82 -21.20
C SER A 249 -13.10 -43.51 -20.80
N LEU A 250 -12.76 -43.42 -19.49
CA LEU A 250 -11.49 -43.90 -18.92
C LEU A 250 -11.54 -45.39 -18.54
N GLY A 251 -12.72 -46.03 -18.66
CA GLY A 251 -12.97 -47.34 -18.07
C GLY A 251 -12.14 -48.49 -18.62
N ASN A 252 -11.62 -48.41 -19.86
CA ASN A 252 -10.95 -49.54 -20.56
C ASN A 252 -9.56 -49.18 -21.08
N LEU A 253 -8.89 -48.17 -20.45
CA LEU A 253 -7.57 -47.73 -20.91
C LEU A 253 -6.45 -48.40 -20.08
N ASP A 254 -5.40 -48.84 -20.76
CA ASP A 254 -4.15 -49.28 -20.16
C ASP A 254 -3.46 -48.15 -19.37
N HIS A 255 -2.65 -48.48 -18.36
CA HIS A 255 -1.98 -47.54 -17.46
C HIS A 255 -1.19 -46.45 -18.22
N VAL A 256 -0.48 -46.81 -19.28
CA VAL A 256 0.29 -45.89 -20.13
C VAL A 256 -0.61 -44.86 -20.84
N MET A 257 -1.76 -45.35 -21.36
CA MET A 257 -2.73 -44.48 -22.03
C MET A 257 -3.43 -43.52 -21.03
N ARG A 258 -3.73 -43.99 -19.81
CA ARG A 258 -4.27 -43.14 -18.73
C ARG A 258 -3.33 -42.00 -18.39
N TRP A 259 -2.01 -42.28 -18.25
CA TRP A 259 -0.98 -41.26 -17.96
C TRP A 259 -0.85 -40.25 -19.09
N ARG A 260 -0.83 -40.65 -20.34
CA ARG A 260 -0.82 -39.74 -21.49
C ARG A 260 -2.07 -38.85 -21.53
N ARG A 261 -3.25 -39.39 -21.24
CA ARG A 261 -4.48 -38.60 -21.15
C ARG A 261 -4.49 -37.63 -19.99
N PHE A 262 -3.95 -38.00 -18.83
CA PHE A 262 -3.78 -37.08 -17.69
C PHE A 262 -3.01 -35.83 -18.12
N TRP A 263 -1.83 -36.00 -18.69
CA TRP A 263 -1.02 -34.88 -19.14
C TRP A 263 -1.69 -34.04 -20.24
N ALA A 264 -2.42 -34.65 -21.15
CA ALA A 264 -3.17 -33.94 -22.18
C ALA A 264 -4.28 -33.07 -21.58
N LEU A 265 -5.05 -33.59 -20.62
CA LEU A 265 -6.14 -32.89 -19.94
C LEU A 265 -5.59 -31.80 -18.98
N LEU A 266 -4.51 -32.09 -18.27
CA LEU A 266 -3.86 -31.12 -17.42
C LEU A 266 -3.32 -29.94 -18.23
N ARG A 267 -2.63 -30.19 -19.33
CA ARG A 267 -2.14 -29.16 -20.26
C ARG A 267 -3.28 -28.30 -20.81
N GLN A 268 -4.38 -28.96 -21.22
CA GLN A 268 -5.56 -28.23 -21.69
C GLN A 268 -6.13 -27.31 -20.60
N TYR A 269 -6.33 -27.83 -19.38
CA TYR A 269 -6.82 -27.06 -18.25
C TYR A 269 -5.90 -25.90 -17.94
N THR A 270 -4.58 -26.16 -17.84
CA THR A 270 -3.58 -25.10 -17.57
C THR A 270 -3.64 -23.98 -18.59
N PHE A 271 -3.78 -24.34 -19.88
CA PHE A 271 -3.90 -23.33 -20.94
C PHE A 271 -5.13 -22.44 -20.72
N HIS A 272 -6.31 -23.01 -20.48
CA HIS A 272 -7.54 -22.26 -20.18
C HIS A 272 -7.39 -21.39 -18.94
N LEU A 273 -6.81 -21.93 -17.87
CA LEU A 273 -6.59 -21.22 -16.61
C LEU A 273 -5.64 -20.02 -16.81
N VAL A 274 -4.49 -20.23 -17.46
CA VAL A 274 -3.51 -19.14 -17.71
C VAL A 274 -4.14 -18.04 -18.58
N VAL A 275 -4.84 -18.43 -19.66
CA VAL A 275 -5.52 -17.47 -20.54
C VAL A 275 -6.57 -16.67 -19.74
N ALA A 276 -7.37 -17.33 -18.91
CA ALA A 276 -8.39 -16.67 -18.09
C ALA A 276 -7.77 -15.69 -17.08
N VAL A 277 -6.70 -16.09 -16.38
CA VAL A 277 -6.00 -15.25 -15.40
C VAL A 277 -5.35 -14.05 -16.09
N VAL A 278 -4.73 -14.25 -17.24
CA VAL A 278 -4.10 -13.15 -18.00
C VAL A 278 -5.15 -12.16 -18.51
N ILE A 279 -6.23 -12.65 -19.13
CA ILE A 279 -7.30 -11.78 -19.64
C ILE A 279 -7.94 -10.99 -18.48
N GLY A 280 -8.31 -11.64 -17.38
CA GLY A 280 -8.90 -10.98 -16.22
C GLY A 280 -7.94 -9.98 -15.56
N GLY A 281 -6.65 -10.33 -15.47
CA GLY A 281 -5.61 -9.45 -14.98
C GLY A 281 -5.39 -8.19 -15.85
N VAL A 282 -5.33 -8.36 -17.18
CA VAL A 282 -5.19 -7.26 -18.14
C VAL A 282 -6.42 -6.35 -18.11
N LEU A 283 -7.64 -6.92 -18.10
CA LEU A 283 -8.86 -6.13 -17.94
C LEU A 283 -8.85 -5.34 -16.64
N GLY A 284 -8.43 -5.95 -15.53
CA GLY A 284 -8.29 -5.26 -14.25
C GLY A 284 -7.26 -4.13 -14.31
N TYR A 285 -6.12 -4.35 -14.95
CA TYR A 285 -5.07 -3.34 -15.11
C TYR A 285 -5.52 -2.14 -15.96
N VAL A 286 -6.28 -2.38 -17.04
CA VAL A 286 -6.76 -1.32 -17.95
C VAL A 286 -7.91 -0.52 -17.32
N CYS A 287 -8.83 -1.22 -16.61
CA CYS A 287 -10.03 -0.58 -16.06
C CYS A 287 -9.83 0.05 -14.67
N LEU A 288 -8.77 -0.31 -13.94
CA LEU A 288 -8.59 0.09 -12.55
C LEU A 288 -7.22 0.76 -12.35
N PRO A 289 -7.09 1.77 -11.47
CA PRO A 289 -5.82 2.42 -11.14
C PRO A 289 -4.96 1.49 -10.26
N VAL A 290 -4.20 0.62 -10.91
CA VAL A 290 -3.31 -0.34 -10.22
C VAL A 290 -2.04 0.36 -9.76
N ILE A 291 -1.74 0.33 -8.46
CA ILE A 291 -0.54 0.91 -7.85
C ILE A 291 0.58 -0.15 -7.77
N ASN A 292 0.26 -1.36 -7.30
CA ASN A 292 1.23 -2.43 -7.04
C ASN A 292 0.99 -3.66 -7.94
N LEU A 293 1.49 -3.61 -9.17
CA LEU A 293 1.35 -4.71 -10.13
C LEU A 293 2.02 -6.02 -9.64
N SER A 294 3.17 -5.93 -8.95
CA SER A 294 3.91 -7.12 -8.48
C SER A 294 3.09 -8.02 -7.56
N ARG A 295 2.31 -7.46 -6.64
CA ARG A 295 1.44 -8.24 -5.73
C ARG A 295 0.36 -9.02 -6.48
N ILE A 296 -0.23 -8.40 -7.50
CA ILE A 296 -1.26 -9.01 -8.33
C ILE A 296 -0.68 -10.17 -9.13
N VAL A 297 0.50 -9.97 -9.74
CA VAL A 297 1.18 -11.02 -10.51
C VAL A 297 1.57 -12.20 -9.62
N ILE A 298 2.15 -11.95 -8.44
CA ILE A 298 2.50 -13.01 -7.48
C ILE A 298 1.26 -13.81 -7.09
N PHE A 299 0.15 -13.12 -6.75
CA PHE A 299 -1.10 -13.78 -6.40
C PHE A 299 -1.63 -14.64 -7.56
N GLY A 300 -1.61 -14.12 -8.80
CA GLY A 300 -2.01 -14.84 -9.99
C GLY A 300 -1.20 -16.11 -10.22
N VAL A 301 0.13 -16.04 -10.11
CA VAL A 301 1.03 -17.20 -10.25
C VAL A 301 0.76 -18.25 -9.15
N VAL A 302 0.67 -17.82 -7.89
CA VAL A 302 0.37 -18.71 -6.76
C VAL A 302 -0.98 -19.40 -6.95
N THR A 303 -2.00 -18.65 -7.39
CA THR A 303 -3.34 -19.20 -7.65
C THR A 303 -3.32 -20.23 -8.78
N ILE A 304 -2.60 -19.97 -9.88
CA ILE A 304 -2.46 -20.93 -10.99
C ILE A 304 -1.83 -22.23 -10.49
N ILE A 305 -0.72 -22.14 -9.75
CA ILE A 305 -0.02 -23.34 -9.22
C ILE A 305 -0.95 -24.13 -8.29
N LEU A 306 -1.66 -23.44 -7.39
CA LEU A 306 -2.57 -24.09 -6.44
C LEU A 306 -3.73 -24.79 -7.14
N LEU A 307 -4.38 -24.13 -8.12
CA LEU A 307 -5.50 -24.75 -8.86
C LEU A 307 -5.04 -25.91 -9.75
N MET A 308 -3.84 -25.83 -10.35
CA MET A 308 -3.24 -26.96 -11.05
C MET A 308 -3.00 -28.15 -10.13
N PHE A 309 -2.51 -27.91 -8.93
CA PHE A 309 -2.28 -28.95 -7.93
C PHE A 309 -3.60 -29.61 -7.50
N VAL A 310 -4.63 -28.82 -7.22
CA VAL A 310 -5.98 -29.33 -6.91
C VAL A 310 -6.53 -30.18 -8.06
N TYR A 311 -6.39 -29.73 -9.30
CA TYR A 311 -6.82 -30.50 -10.48
C TYR A 311 -6.09 -31.82 -10.56
N GLY A 312 -4.77 -31.83 -10.40
CA GLY A 312 -3.92 -33.01 -10.46
C GLY A 312 -4.26 -34.06 -9.40
N ILE A 313 -4.35 -33.65 -8.14
CA ILE A 313 -4.69 -34.54 -7.01
C ILE A 313 -6.07 -35.15 -7.19
N THR A 314 -7.07 -34.35 -7.52
CA THR A 314 -8.45 -34.79 -7.65
C THR A 314 -8.61 -35.77 -8.81
N PHE A 315 -7.93 -35.50 -9.94
CA PHE A 315 -7.89 -36.41 -11.08
C PHE A 315 -7.25 -37.76 -10.69
N TRP A 316 -6.09 -37.73 -10.02
CA TRP A 316 -5.37 -38.91 -9.56
C TRP A 316 -6.21 -39.77 -8.60
N HIS A 317 -6.85 -39.10 -7.62
CA HIS A 317 -7.72 -39.80 -6.68
C HIS A 317 -8.92 -40.48 -7.37
N HIS A 318 -9.50 -39.81 -8.39
CA HIS A 318 -10.63 -40.37 -9.14
C HIS A 318 -10.23 -41.62 -9.97
N ILE A 319 -9.01 -41.69 -10.47
CA ILE A 319 -8.49 -42.87 -11.20
C ILE A 319 -8.31 -44.06 -10.23
N ASN A 320 -7.61 -43.83 -9.10
CA ASN A 320 -7.29 -44.90 -8.16
C ASN A 320 -8.55 -45.50 -7.49
N ARG A 321 -9.59 -44.70 -7.28
CA ARG A 321 -10.84 -45.16 -6.66
C ARG A 321 -11.62 -46.12 -7.57
N LYS A 322 -11.43 -46.07 -8.90
CA LYS A 322 -12.04 -47.01 -9.84
C LYS A 322 -11.30 -48.36 -9.93
N GLU A 323 -10.04 -48.43 -9.54
CA GLU A 323 -9.27 -49.70 -9.45
C GLU A 323 -9.63 -50.51 -8.21
N GLY A 324 -10.05 -49.91 -7.11
CA GLY A 324 -10.45 -50.61 -5.88
C GLY A 324 -11.86 -51.20 -5.90
N ASN A 325 -12.64 -50.99 -6.97
CA ASN A 325 -14.02 -51.46 -7.13
C ASN A 325 -14.15 -52.52 -8.27
N ILE A 326 -13.04 -53.06 -8.76
CA ILE A 326 -12.97 -54.21 -9.65
C ILE A 326 -12.30 -55.37 -8.88
#